data_cc844d83ee0a1a497a66c87c87f0b17d
#
_entry.id   cc844d83ee0a1a497a66c87c87f0b17d
#
_cell.length_a   1.000
_cell.length_b   1.000
_cell.length_c   1.000
_cell.angle_alpha   90.00
_cell.angle_beta   90.00
_cell.angle_gamma   90.00
#
_symmetry.space_group_name_H-M   'P 1'
#
loop_
_entity.id
_entity.type
_entity.pdbx_description
1 polymer ?
#
loop_
_entity_poly.entity_id
_entity_poly.type
_entity_poly.pdbx_seq_one_letter_code
_entity_poly.pdbx_strand_id
1 'polypeptide(L)'
;MNTLVSESRKLFSLRSTWVYLAIVALGMTAGGVLMAWGYDFNGSVDGKFQSSDIAIASELAVVVMIFASAMMVGGDLGKGTVAWSYLSSNRRVGIVLNQFAVILVALLLAATFGMAVGALLIAAFGGDINFASFTQWPDCNQIVLAYVEWTGFTSLAMGLAYLLRSGTFAAMILVVEFFVVETALIAFNTSWAQSILNVMPFANMQTLV
;
A
#
# COMPACT_ATOMS: atom_id res chain seq x y z
N MET A 1 4.30 -30.94 -0.98
CA MET A 1 4.65 -29.75 -1.78
C MET A 1 4.31 -28.54 -0.93
N ASN A 2 5.23 -27.59 -0.77
CA ASN A 2 4.96 -26.41 0.06
C ASN A 2 3.88 -25.56 -0.60
N THR A 3 2.76 -25.38 0.08
CA THR A 3 1.61 -24.59 -0.39
C THR A 3 2.01 -23.15 -0.77
N LEU A 4 3.00 -22.57 -0.09
CA LEU A 4 3.58 -21.27 -0.44
C LEU A 4 4.16 -21.24 -1.85
N VAL A 5 4.90 -22.28 -2.26
CA VAL A 5 5.51 -22.35 -3.59
C VAL A 5 4.45 -22.48 -4.68
N SER A 6 3.37 -23.18 -4.43
CA SER A 6 2.26 -23.31 -5.39
C SER A 6 1.51 -21.98 -5.55
N GLU A 7 1.23 -21.27 -4.44
CA GLU A 7 0.56 -19.97 -4.47
C GLU A 7 1.43 -18.89 -5.13
N SER A 8 2.74 -18.86 -4.86
CA SER A 8 3.63 -17.92 -5.54
C SER A 8 3.70 -18.16 -7.05
N ARG A 9 3.82 -19.43 -7.50
CA ARG A 9 3.81 -19.76 -8.93
C ARG A 9 2.50 -19.38 -9.60
N LYS A 10 1.36 -19.61 -8.93
CA LYS A 10 0.05 -19.20 -9.40
C LYS A 10 -0.03 -17.68 -9.57
N LEU A 11 0.38 -16.93 -8.55
CA LEU A 11 0.35 -15.46 -8.55
C LEU A 11 1.19 -14.92 -9.72
N PHE A 12 2.44 -15.31 -9.82
CA PHE A 12 3.38 -14.80 -10.85
C PHE A 12 3.13 -15.32 -12.27
N SER A 13 2.29 -16.36 -12.43
CA SER A 13 1.85 -16.81 -13.76
C SER A 13 0.76 -15.94 -14.38
N LEU A 14 0.08 -15.10 -13.58
CA LEU A 14 -0.98 -14.22 -14.06
C LEU A 14 -0.40 -12.89 -14.57
N ARG A 15 -0.72 -12.54 -15.81
CA ARG A 15 -0.31 -11.25 -16.40
C ARG A 15 -0.83 -10.05 -15.62
N SER A 16 -2.05 -10.15 -15.07
CA SER A 16 -2.64 -9.10 -14.25
C SER A 16 -1.83 -8.77 -13.00
N THR A 17 -1.18 -9.76 -12.38
CA THR A 17 -0.32 -9.56 -11.21
C THR A 17 0.84 -8.61 -11.54
N TRP A 18 1.53 -8.85 -12.66
CA TRP A 18 2.63 -8.00 -13.09
C TRP A 18 2.18 -6.56 -13.39
N VAL A 19 0.98 -6.41 -13.95
CA VAL A 19 0.40 -5.07 -14.19
C VAL A 19 0.16 -4.36 -12.86
N TYR A 20 -0.43 -5.03 -11.86
CA TYR A 20 -0.65 -4.42 -10.54
C TYR A 20 0.67 -4.06 -9.85
N LEU A 21 1.66 -4.95 -9.86
CA LEU A 21 2.97 -4.68 -9.27
C LEU A 21 3.67 -3.50 -9.97
N ALA A 22 3.59 -3.43 -11.30
CA ALA A 22 4.13 -2.31 -12.06
C ALA A 22 3.45 -0.99 -11.73
N ILE A 23 2.11 -0.97 -11.60
CA ILE A 23 1.37 0.24 -11.25
C ILE A 23 1.71 0.69 -9.82
N VAL A 24 1.86 -0.23 -8.87
CA VAL A 24 2.32 0.11 -7.51
C VAL A 24 3.72 0.72 -7.53
N ALA A 25 4.66 0.08 -8.23
CA ALA A 25 6.03 0.59 -8.35
C ALA A 25 6.05 1.98 -9.01
N LEU A 26 5.29 2.18 -10.10
CA LEU A 26 5.17 3.47 -10.78
C LEU A 26 4.50 4.53 -9.89
N GLY A 27 3.48 4.18 -9.12
CA GLY A 27 2.82 5.08 -8.18
C GLY A 27 3.80 5.60 -7.12
N MET A 28 4.61 4.70 -6.52
CA MET A 28 5.65 5.07 -5.56
C MET A 28 6.74 5.94 -6.19
N THR A 29 7.20 5.57 -7.39
CA THR A 29 8.19 6.37 -8.13
C THR A 29 7.65 7.77 -8.44
N ALA A 30 6.43 7.86 -8.95
CA ALA A 30 5.80 9.13 -9.31
C ALA A 30 5.56 10.00 -8.08
N GLY A 31 5.09 9.45 -6.97
CA GLY A 31 4.90 10.17 -5.71
C GLY A 31 6.18 10.82 -5.24
N GLY A 32 7.28 10.07 -5.17
CA GLY A 32 8.59 10.60 -4.76
C GLY A 32 9.12 11.70 -5.69
N VAL A 33 9.03 11.49 -7.00
CA VAL A 33 9.49 12.50 -7.99
C VAL A 33 8.64 13.78 -7.94
N LEU A 34 7.32 13.65 -7.81
CA LEU A 34 6.43 14.81 -7.70
C LEU A 34 6.67 15.61 -6.44
N MET A 35 6.97 14.95 -5.31
CA MET A 35 7.33 15.65 -4.07
C MET A 35 8.64 16.41 -4.21
N ALA A 36 9.68 15.77 -4.73
CA ALA A 36 10.97 16.43 -4.97
C ALA A 36 10.81 17.65 -5.90
N TRP A 37 10.01 17.53 -6.94
CA TRP A 37 9.70 18.64 -7.85
C TRP A 37 8.90 19.76 -7.16
N GLY A 38 8.00 19.39 -6.25
CA GLY A 38 7.24 20.37 -5.45
C GLY A 38 8.13 21.24 -4.58
N TYR A 39 9.23 20.71 -4.03
CA TYR A 39 10.20 21.49 -3.29
C TYR A 39 10.93 22.51 -4.14
N ASP A 40 11.34 22.16 -5.36
CA ASP A 40 11.99 23.08 -6.30
C ASP A 40 11.04 24.22 -6.71
N PHE A 41 9.75 23.95 -6.89
CA PHE A 41 8.76 24.95 -7.25
C PHE A 41 8.47 25.96 -6.13
N ASN A 42 8.51 25.51 -4.88
CA ASN A 42 8.20 26.36 -3.72
C ASN A 42 9.39 27.20 -3.23
N GLY A 43 10.58 27.07 -3.84
CA GLY A 43 11.76 27.85 -3.49
C GLY A 43 12.19 27.68 -2.03
N SER A 44 11.90 26.55 -1.42
CA SER A 44 12.32 26.24 -0.06
C SER A 44 13.84 26.04 -0.04
N VAL A 45 14.52 26.90 0.68
CA VAL A 45 15.99 27.04 0.74
C VAL A 45 16.70 25.76 1.23
N ASP A 46 15.97 24.85 1.87
CA ASP A 46 16.46 23.57 2.40
C ASP A 46 15.65 22.35 1.92
N GLY A 47 15.00 22.43 0.76
CA GLY A 47 14.11 21.39 0.23
C GLY A 47 14.86 20.13 -0.18
N LYS A 48 15.31 19.34 0.80
CA LYS A 48 15.88 18.02 0.58
C LYS A 48 14.84 16.95 0.80
N PHE A 49 14.73 16.01 -0.13
CA PHE A 49 13.87 14.84 0.06
C PHE A 49 14.36 14.02 1.26
N GLN A 50 13.47 13.76 2.21
CA GLN A 50 13.78 13.10 3.47
C GLN A 50 12.79 11.97 3.79
N SER A 51 13.04 11.24 4.87
CA SER A 51 12.22 10.08 5.26
C SER A 51 10.75 10.43 5.53
N SER A 52 10.47 11.62 6.07
CA SER A 52 9.09 12.10 6.30
C SER A 52 8.29 12.29 5.02
N ASP A 53 8.95 12.57 3.90
CA ASP A 53 8.27 12.81 2.62
C ASP A 53 7.77 11.51 1.99
N ILE A 54 8.29 10.36 2.44
CA ILE A 54 7.85 9.04 1.98
C ILE A 54 6.37 8.82 2.29
N ALA A 55 5.92 9.23 3.46
CA ALA A 55 4.53 9.09 3.87
C ALA A 55 3.61 9.79 2.87
N ILE A 56 3.87 11.07 2.61
CA ILE A 56 3.07 11.88 1.69
C ILE A 56 3.21 11.36 0.25
N ALA A 57 4.44 11.02 -0.17
CA ALA A 57 4.69 10.47 -1.50
C ALA A 57 4.00 9.12 -1.73
N SER A 58 3.80 8.33 -0.66
CA SER A 58 3.20 7.00 -0.75
C SER A 58 1.66 6.99 -0.75
N GLU A 59 0.98 8.07 -0.40
CA GLU A 59 -0.50 8.12 -0.35
C GLU A 59 -1.15 7.61 -1.64
N LEU A 60 -0.65 8.06 -2.78
CA LEU A 60 -1.15 7.65 -4.08
C LEU A 60 -0.88 6.17 -4.35
N ALA A 61 0.26 5.66 -3.91
CA ALA A 61 0.63 4.27 -4.03
C ALA A 61 -0.17 3.37 -3.08
N VAL A 62 -0.51 3.84 -1.88
CA VAL A 62 -1.39 3.14 -0.94
C VAL A 62 -2.75 2.85 -1.57
N VAL A 63 -3.35 3.82 -2.23
CA VAL A 63 -4.61 3.64 -2.98
C VAL A 63 -4.46 2.54 -4.02
N VAL A 64 -3.38 2.56 -4.79
CA VAL A 64 -3.11 1.51 -5.80
C VAL A 64 -2.88 0.15 -5.14
N MET A 65 -2.21 0.09 -3.98
CA MET A 65 -2.01 -1.14 -3.21
C MET A 65 -3.33 -1.72 -2.69
N ILE A 66 -4.26 -0.88 -2.25
CA ILE A 66 -5.62 -1.27 -1.86
C ILE A 66 -6.32 -1.94 -3.06
N PHE A 67 -6.33 -1.29 -4.22
CA PHE A 67 -6.94 -1.86 -5.42
C PHE A 67 -6.24 -3.15 -5.86
N ALA A 68 -4.92 -3.14 -5.93
CA ALA A 68 -4.15 -4.30 -6.37
C ALA A 68 -4.41 -5.53 -5.49
N SER A 69 -4.31 -5.36 -4.16
CA SER A 69 -4.51 -6.45 -3.20
C SER A 69 -5.94 -6.99 -3.21
N ALA A 70 -6.93 -6.10 -3.21
CA ALA A 70 -8.35 -6.48 -3.28
C ALA A 70 -8.69 -7.20 -4.59
N MET A 71 -8.17 -6.73 -5.74
CA MET A 71 -8.43 -7.32 -7.05
C MET A 71 -7.71 -8.65 -7.25
N MET A 72 -6.49 -8.82 -6.71
CA MET A 72 -5.78 -10.10 -6.75
C MET A 72 -6.57 -11.18 -6.00
N VAL A 73 -7.11 -10.87 -4.82
CA VAL A 73 -7.96 -11.78 -4.05
C VAL A 73 -9.32 -11.97 -4.73
N GLY A 74 -9.97 -10.88 -5.11
CA GLY A 74 -11.30 -10.90 -5.72
C GLY A 74 -11.34 -11.62 -7.06
N GLY A 75 -10.27 -11.54 -7.86
CA GLY A 75 -10.13 -12.25 -9.12
C GLY A 75 -10.12 -13.77 -8.95
N ASP A 76 -9.51 -14.26 -7.89
CA ASP A 76 -9.50 -15.70 -7.55
C ASP A 76 -10.88 -16.18 -7.05
N LEU A 77 -11.54 -15.35 -6.23
CA LEU A 77 -12.87 -15.66 -5.71
C LEU A 77 -13.93 -15.68 -6.82
N GLY A 78 -13.88 -14.71 -7.73
CA GLY A 78 -14.83 -14.59 -8.85
C GLY A 78 -14.71 -15.73 -9.87
N LYS A 79 -13.52 -16.29 -10.08
CA LYS A 79 -13.28 -17.41 -10.99
C LYS A 79 -13.55 -18.78 -10.37
N GLY A 80 -13.90 -18.84 -9.09
CA GLY A 80 -14.11 -20.12 -8.37
C GLY A 80 -12.84 -20.95 -8.17
N THR A 81 -11.66 -20.42 -8.52
CA THR A 81 -10.37 -21.14 -8.39
C THR A 81 -10.06 -21.48 -6.93
N VAL A 82 -10.54 -20.66 -6.01
CA VAL A 82 -10.43 -20.90 -4.56
C VAL A 82 -11.16 -22.18 -4.14
N ALA A 83 -12.30 -22.51 -4.76
CA ALA A 83 -13.05 -23.73 -4.46
C ALA A 83 -12.23 -24.98 -4.76
N TRP A 84 -11.52 -25.03 -5.89
CA TRP A 84 -10.64 -26.13 -6.24
C TRP A 84 -9.47 -26.28 -5.28
N SER A 85 -8.89 -25.16 -4.84
CA SER A 85 -7.81 -25.16 -3.83
C SER A 85 -8.31 -25.72 -2.48
N TYR A 86 -9.55 -25.40 -2.10
CA TYR A 86 -10.16 -25.92 -0.86
C TYR A 86 -10.53 -27.41 -0.93
N LEU A 87 -10.85 -27.93 -2.11
CA LEU A 87 -11.11 -29.36 -2.30
C LEU A 87 -9.84 -30.20 -2.25
N SER A 88 -8.71 -29.62 -2.66
CA SER A 88 -7.41 -30.32 -2.70
C SER A 88 -6.64 -30.30 -1.38
N SER A 89 -7.04 -29.48 -0.40
CA SER A 89 -6.33 -29.31 0.86
C SER A 89 -7.24 -29.42 2.07
N ASN A 90 -6.80 -30.20 3.05
CA ASN A 90 -7.48 -30.35 4.33
C ASN A 90 -7.31 -29.13 5.28
N ARG A 91 -6.45 -28.14 4.91
CA ARG A 91 -6.14 -26.96 5.72
C ARG A 91 -6.57 -25.67 4.99
N ARG A 92 -7.87 -25.37 5.01
CA ARG A 92 -8.48 -24.20 4.32
C ARG A 92 -7.87 -22.87 4.76
N VAL A 93 -7.68 -22.67 6.06
CA VAL A 93 -7.09 -21.44 6.63
C VAL A 93 -5.64 -21.26 6.16
N GLY A 94 -4.87 -22.34 6.04
CA GLY A 94 -3.48 -22.26 5.57
C GLY A 94 -3.35 -21.77 4.13
N ILE A 95 -4.31 -22.09 3.24
CA ILE A 95 -4.32 -21.60 1.87
C ILE A 95 -4.54 -20.09 1.85
N VAL A 96 -5.54 -19.58 2.59
CA VAL A 96 -5.84 -18.15 2.67
C VAL A 96 -4.66 -17.38 3.23
N LEU A 97 -4.04 -17.85 4.33
CA LEU A 97 -2.89 -17.20 4.93
C LEU A 97 -1.67 -17.20 3.99
N ASN A 98 -1.43 -18.30 3.26
CA ASN A 98 -0.34 -18.35 2.29
C ASN A 98 -0.56 -17.40 1.12
N GLN A 99 -1.78 -17.33 0.57
CA GLN A 99 -2.14 -16.38 -0.47
C GLN A 99 -1.94 -14.95 0.02
N PHE A 100 -2.42 -14.66 1.22
CA PHE A 100 -2.28 -13.38 1.87
C PHE A 100 -0.81 -12.96 2.01
N ALA A 101 0.03 -13.85 2.55
CA ALA A 101 1.45 -13.59 2.73
C ALA A 101 2.19 -13.35 1.40
N VAL A 102 1.87 -14.14 0.35
CA VAL A 102 2.52 -13.98 -0.96
C VAL A 102 2.13 -12.66 -1.62
N ILE A 103 0.86 -12.26 -1.57
CA ILE A 103 0.39 -10.99 -2.14
C ILE A 103 1.02 -9.83 -1.37
N LEU A 104 0.99 -9.86 -0.03
CA LEU A 104 1.56 -8.81 0.81
C LEU A 104 3.04 -8.60 0.52
N VAL A 105 3.83 -9.67 0.54
CA VAL A 105 5.27 -9.59 0.27
C VAL A 105 5.54 -9.06 -1.15
N ALA A 106 4.79 -9.51 -2.16
CA ALA A 106 4.95 -9.04 -3.54
C ALA A 106 4.67 -7.54 -3.67
N LEU A 107 3.61 -7.03 -3.03
CA LEU A 107 3.26 -5.60 -3.05
C LEU A 107 4.27 -4.75 -2.30
N LEU A 108 4.74 -5.19 -1.12
CA LEU A 108 5.78 -4.49 -0.38
C LEU A 108 7.10 -4.44 -1.15
N LEU A 109 7.49 -5.52 -1.83
CA LEU A 109 8.66 -5.52 -2.69
C LEU A 109 8.51 -4.57 -3.88
N ALA A 110 7.33 -4.52 -4.51
CA ALA A 110 7.06 -3.58 -5.60
C ALA A 110 7.11 -2.13 -5.12
N ALA A 111 6.54 -1.83 -3.94
CA ALA A 111 6.60 -0.50 -3.32
C ALA A 111 8.04 -0.08 -3.01
N THR A 112 8.82 -0.98 -2.38
CA THR A 112 10.25 -0.75 -2.09
C THR A 112 11.05 -0.50 -3.36
N PHE A 113 10.80 -1.29 -4.40
CA PHE A 113 11.45 -1.11 -5.70
C PHE A 113 11.09 0.25 -6.31
N GLY A 114 9.80 0.64 -6.29
CA GLY A 114 9.35 1.94 -6.78
C GLY A 114 9.98 3.12 -6.02
N MET A 115 10.08 2.99 -4.69
CA MET A 115 10.76 3.99 -3.85
C MET A 115 12.25 4.11 -4.19
N ALA A 116 12.95 3.00 -4.36
CA ALA A 116 14.37 3.00 -4.75
C ALA A 116 14.57 3.64 -6.13
N VAL A 117 13.71 3.34 -7.11
CA VAL A 117 13.75 3.96 -8.43
C VAL A 117 13.44 5.45 -8.34
N GLY A 118 12.45 5.86 -7.52
CA GLY A 118 12.13 7.27 -7.26
C GLY A 118 13.33 8.04 -6.72
N ALA A 119 14.00 7.51 -5.70
CA ALA A 119 15.20 8.11 -5.13
C ALA A 119 16.34 8.24 -6.17
N LEU A 120 16.55 7.21 -7.00
CA LEU A 120 17.54 7.27 -8.07
C LEU A 120 17.21 8.35 -9.11
N LEU A 121 15.93 8.52 -9.47
CA LEU A 121 15.52 9.56 -10.41
C LEU A 121 15.70 10.95 -9.80
N ILE A 122 15.32 11.16 -8.53
CA ILE A 122 15.53 12.44 -7.83
C ILE A 122 17.03 12.80 -7.88
N ALA A 123 17.91 11.88 -7.53
CA ALA A 123 19.35 12.10 -7.58
C ALA A 123 19.87 12.37 -9.02
N ALA A 124 19.31 11.68 -10.02
CA ALA A 124 19.71 11.85 -11.42
C ALA A 124 19.29 13.21 -12.00
N PHE A 125 18.17 13.76 -11.54
CA PHE A 125 17.70 15.09 -11.95
C PHE A 125 18.25 16.24 -11.10
N GLY A 126 19.23 15.96 -10.24
CA GLY A 126 19.93 16.97 -9.44
C GLY A 126 19.18 17.39 -8.18
N GLY A 127 18.17 16.65 -7.75
CA GLY A 127 17.50 16.86 -6.47
C GLY A 127 18.39 16.41 -5.31
N ASP A 128 18.35 17.17 -4.23
CA ASP A 128 19.08 16.82 -3.01
C ASP A 128 18.29 15.81 -2.16
N ILE A 129 18.98 14.75 -1.71
CA ILE A 129 18.42 13.75 -0.81
C ILE A 129 19.18 13.80 0.51
N ASN A 130 18.43 13.90 1.60
CA ASN A 130 18.99 13.79 2.93
C ASN A 130 19.12 12.33 3.36
N PHE A 131 20.20 11.66 2.92
CA PHE A 131 20.45 10.26 3.26
C PHE A 131 20.58 10.00 4.76
N ALA A 132 20.93 11.01 5.56
CA ALA A 132 21.01 10.87 7.00
C ALA A 132 19.65 10.57 7.64
N SER A 133 18.56 11.18 7.15
CA SER A 133 17.20 10.93 7.64
C SER A 133 16.73 9.48 7.43
N PHE A 134 17.30 8.78 6.45
CA PHE A 134 16.96 7.38 6.15
C PHE A 134 17.71 6.37 7.02
N THR A 135 18.80 6.79 7.65
CA THR A 135 19.71 5.88 8.39
C THR A 135 19.83 6.20 9.87
N GLN A 136 19.52 7.44 10.28
CA GLN A 136 19.70 7.89 11.65
C GLN A 136 18.37 7.86 12.42
N TRP A 137 18.43 7.37 13.64
CA TRP A 137 17.32 7.41 14.57
C TRP A 137 17.20 8.84 15.16
N PRO A 138 15.99 9.45 15.30
CA PRO A 138 14.64 8.85 15.15
C PRO A 138 14.05 8.88 13.72
N ASP A 139 14.65 9.61 12.79
CA ASP A 139 14.06 9.89 11.47
C ASP A 139 13.77 8.64 10.64
N CYS A 140 14.62 7.61 10.75
CA CYS A 140 14.40 6.34 10.05
C CYS A 140 13.14 5.59 10.55
N ASN A 141 12.59 5.96 11.70
CA ASN A 141 11.34 5.37 12.19
C ASN A 141 10.16 5.62 11.24
N GLN A 142 10.16 6.74 10.52
CA GLN A 142 9.14 7.08 9.53
C GLN A 142 9.03 6.00 8.44
N ILE A 143 10.15 5.42 8.02
CA ILE A 143 10.15 4.32 7.04
C ILE A 143 9.45 3.09 7.61
N VAL A 144 9.76 2.73 8.86
CA VAL A 144 9.14 1.57 9.52
C VAL A 144 7.63 1.79 9.65
N LEU A 145 7.21 2.99 10.03
CA LEU A 145 5.79 3.35 10.16
C LEU A 145 5.09 3.28 8.80
N ALA A 146 5.70 3.77 7.72
CA ALA A 146 5.15 3.66 6.37
C ALA A 146 4.95 2.18 5.96
N TYR A 147 5.89 1.28 6.26
CA TYR A 147 5.70 -0.15 6.01
C TYR A 147 4.58 -0.77 6.85
N VAL A 148 4.41 -0.33 8.09
CA VAL A 148 3.28 -0.75 8.95
C VAL A 148 1.96 -0.30 8.34
N GLU A 149 1.88 0.95 7.89
CA GLU A 149 0.74 1.52 7.20
C GLU A 149 0.39 0.72 5.94
N TRP A 150 1.34 0.53 5.03
CA TRP A 150 1.13 -0.24 3.79
C TRP A 150 0.66 -1.66 4.05
N THR A 151 1.25 -2.31 5.07
CA THR A 151 0.84 -3.65 5.50
C THR A 151 -0.59 -3.64 6.03
N GLY A 152 -0.96 -2.64 6.82
CA GLY A 152 -2.28 -2.48 7.38
C GLY A 152 -3.35 -2.33 6.30
N PHE A 153 -3.18 -1.38 5.37
CA PHE A 153 -4.15 -1.14 4.29
C PHE A 153 -4.28 -2.32 3.32
N THR A 154 -3.16 -2.90 2.93
CA THR A 154 -3.15 -4.10 2.10
C THR A 154 -3.90 -5.25 2.78
N SER A 155 -3.69 -5.41 4.09
CA SER A 155 -4.35 -6.43 4.90
C SER A 155 -5.85 -6.21 5.02
N LEU A 156 -6.27 -4.98 5.27
CA LEU A 156 -7.69 -4.60 5.31
C LEU A 156 -8.38 -4.84 3.97
N ALA A 157 -7.73 -4.45 2.86
CA ALA A 157 -8.26 -4.62 1.52
C ALA A 157 -8.46 -6.10 1.17
N MET A 158 -7.48 -6.94 1.47
CA MET A 158 -7.60 -8.39 1.26
C MET A 158 -8.68 -9.00 2.15
N GLY A 159 -8.72 -8.63 3.44
CA GLY A 159 -9.74 -9.11 4.38
C GLY A 159 -11.16 -8.76 3.92
N LEU A 160 -11.38 -7.51 3.52
CA LEU A 160 -12.66 -7.07 2.96
C LEU A 160 -13.01 -7.79 1.66
N ALA A 161 -12.05 -8.03 0.78
CA ALA A 161 -12.28 -8.76 -0.46
C ALA A 161 -12.76 -10.21 -0.20
N TYR A 162 -12.21 -10.86 0.82
CA TYR A 162 -12.69 -12.19 1.25
C TYR A 162 -14.10 -12.13 1.84
N LEU A 163 -14.40 -11.13 2.70
CA LEU A 163 -15.71 -10.97 3.32
C LEU A 163 -16.80 -10.68 2.30
N LEU A 164 -16.54 -9.76 1.38
CA LEU A 164 -17.50 -9.32 0.37
C LEU A 164 -17.53 -10.24 -0.86
N ARG A 165 -16.59 -11.17 -0.97
CA ARG A 165 -16.37 -12.02 -2.14
C ARG A 165 -16.22 -11.22 -3.45
N SER A 166 -15.76 -10.00 -3.35
CA SER A 166 -15.59 -9.07 -4.47
C SER A 166 -14.44 -8.12 -4.20
N GLY A 167 -13.42 -8.16 -5.06
CA GLY A 167 -12.29 -7.24 -4.97
C GLY A 167 -12.68 -5.79 -5.28
N THR A 168 -13.56 -5.60 -6.27
CA THR A 168 -13.99 -4.27 -6.68
C THR A 168 -14.73 -3.54 -5.57
N PHE A 169 -15.72 -4.20 -4.94
CA PHE A 169 -16.46 -3.60 -3.83
C PHE A 169 -15.58 -3.33 -2.62
N ALA A 170 -14.66 -4.25 -2.30
CA ALA A 170 -13.73 -4.05 -1.20
C ALA A 170 -12.83 -2.83 -1.41
N ALA A 171 -12.26 -2.70 -2.61
CA ALA A 171 -11.43 -1.55 -2.96
C ALA A 171 -12.22 -0.24 -2.92
N MET A 172 -13.43 -0.23 -3.50
CA MET A 172 -14.29 0.97 -3.52
C MET A 172 -14.65 1.42 -2.11
N ILE A 173 -15.01 0.51 -1.20
CA ILE A 173 -15.36 0.85 0.18
C ILE A 173 -14.19 1.53 0.88
N LEU A 174 -12.99 0.98 0.78
CA LEU A 174 -11.81 1.57 1.42
C LEU A 174 -11.41 2.91 0.81
N VAL A 175 -11.54 3.07 -0.50
CA VAL A 175 -11.22 4.36 -1.15
C VAL A 175 -12.26 5.43 -0.81
N VAL A 176 -13.54 5.07 -0.75
CA VAL A 176 -14.59 6.00 -0.32
C VAL A 176 -14.42 6.35 1.16
N GLU A 177 -14.05 5.40 1.99
CA GLU A 177 -13.74 5.64 3.39
C GLU A 177 -12.59 6.65 3.52
N PHE A 178 -11.46 6.43 2.85
CA PHE A 178 -10.31 7.31 2.89
C PHE A 178 -10.60 8.73 2.37
N PHE A 179 -11.10 8.86 1.14
CA PHE A 179 -11.24 10.17 0.51
C PHE A 179 -12.51 10.93 0.92
N VAL A 180 -13.58 10.25 1.28
CA VAL A 180 -14.87 10.89 1.52
C VAL A 180 -15.20 10.92 3.01
N VAL A 181 -15.15 9.78 3.67
CA VAL A 181 -15.63 9.69 5.06
C VAL A 181 -14.67 10.37 6.01
N GLU A 182 -13.40 10.01 5.99
CA GLU A 182 -12.41 10.59 6.92
C GLU A 182 -12.17 12.07 6.62
N THR A 183 -12.04 12.46 5.35
CA THR A 183 -11.87 13.86 4.98
C THR A 183 -13.07 14.71 5.39
N ALA A 184 -14.30 14.19 5.23
CA ALA A 184 -15.50 14.89 5.68
C ALA A 184 -15.52 15.02 7.21
N LEU A 185 -15.17 13.98 7.95
CA LEU A 185 -15.11 14.01 9.41
C LEU A 185 -14.07 15.01 9.94
N ILE A 186 -12.90 15.08 9.29
CA ILE A 186 -11.88 16.08 9.61
C ILE A 186 -12.42 17.50 9.38
N ALA A 187 -13.15 17.73 8.29
CA ALA A 187 -13.72 19.04 7.96
C ALA A 187 -14.79 19.51 8.97
N PHE A 188 -15.56 18.58 9.55
CA PHE A 188 -16.58 18.93 10.56
C PHE A 188 -15.99 19.39 11.90
N ASN A 189 -14.80 18.95 12.27
CA ASN A 189 -14.05 19.34 13.48
C ASN A 189 -14.90 19.44 14.77
N THR A 190 -15.84 18.53 14.95
CA THR A 190 -16.73 18.45 16.13
C THR A 190 -16.29 17.33 17.05
N SER A 191 -16.65 17.41 18.34
CA SER A 191 -16.25 16.40 19.33
C SER A 191 -16.71 14.98 18.98
N TRP A 192 -17.89 14.83 18.38
CA TRP A 192 -18.39 13.52 17.93
C TRP A 192 -17.62 13.02 16.70
N ALA A 193 -17.25 13.92 15.76
CA ALA A 193 -16.45 13.55 14.59
C ALA A 193 -15.05 13.08 15.00
N GLN A 194 -14.41 13.77 15.95
CA GLN A 194 -13.13 13.35 16.51
C GLN A 194 -13.21 11.98 17.21
N SER A 195 -14.30 11.71 17.92
CA SER A 195 -14.51 10.39 18.55
C SER A 195 -14.60 9.27 17.53
N ILE A 196 -15.20 9.53 16.37
CA ILE A 196 -15.26 8.56 15.27
C ILE A 196 -13.89 8.42 14.60
N LEU A 197 -13.21 9.52 14.31
CA LEU A 197 -11.86 9.51 13.71
C LEU A 197 -10.86 8.69 14.53
N ASN A 198 -10.95 8.73 15.86
CA ASN A 198 -10.10 7.91 16.73
C ASN A 198 -10.27 6.39 16.56
N VAL A 199 -11.31 5.94 15.85
CA VAL A 199 -11.57 4.52 15.55
C VAL A 199 -11.33 4.21 14.07
N MET A 200 -11.27 5.24 13.21
CA MET A 200 -11.09 5.07 11.77
C MET A 200 -9.66 4.59 11.43
N PRO A 201 -9.52 3.63 10.51
CA PRO A 201 -8.22 3.02 10.23
C PRO A 201 -7.22 3.99 9.60
N PHE A 202 -7.65 4.84 8.66
CA PHE A 202 -6.75 5.76 7.97
C PHE A 202 -6.26 6.89 8.89
N ALA A 203 -7.16 7.57 9.60
CA ALA A 203 -6.79 8.63 10.52
C ALA A 203 -5.80 8.15 11.59
N ASN A 204 -5.99 6.92 12.11
CA ASN A 204 -5.10 6.37 13.11
C ASN A 204 -3.75 5.90 12.51
N MET A 205 -3.73 5.39 11.29
CA MET A 205 -2.49 5.00 10.64
C MET A 205 -1.65 6.20 10.24
N GLN A 206 -2.26 7.28 9.74
CA GLN A 206 -1.56 8.53 9.41
C GLN A 206 -0.96 9.24 10.63
N THR A 207 -1.57 9.11 11.81
CA THR A 207 -0.98 9.69 13.03
C THR A 207 0.26 8.93 13.53
N LEU A 208 0.52 7.73 12.99
CA LEU A 208 1.73 6.96 13.31
C LEU A 208 2.93 7.39 12.45
N VAL A 209 2.69 7.97 11.30
CA VAL A 209 3.70 8.42 10.33
C VAL A 209 3.93 9.92 10.47
#